data_92addd00671cfbf9c43916f14b414ba1
#
_entry.id   92addd00671cfbf9c43916f14b414ba1
#
_cell.length_a   1.000
_cell.length_b   1.000
_cell.length_c   1.000
_cell.angle_alpha   90.00
_cell.angle_beta   90.00
_cell.angle_gamma   90.00
#
_symmetry.space_group_name_H-M   'P 1'
#
loop_
_entity.id
_entity.type
_entity.pdbx_description
1 polymer ?
#
loop_
_entity_poly.entity_id
_entity_poly.type
_entity_poly.pdbx_seq_one_letter_code
_entity_poly.pdbx_strand_id
1 'polypeptide(L)'
;MTYTVTDTNLATEFKTMNNLFFGNFLELDALEVDDLDTEWGFCVDDDDEWVLGVTREFPTKKAFQETLLHEMVHLFQLNADMPVDHNETFFEWCDVFLKEGFNVD
;
A
#
# COMPACT_ATOMS: atom_id res chain seq x y z
N MET A 1 -22.51 -2.77 -2.93
CA MET A 1 -21.96 -2.51 -1.57
C MET A 1 -20.50 -2.09 -1.70
N THR A 2 -20.07 -1.20 -0.84
CA THR A 2 -18.68 -0.77 -0.78
C THR A 2 -17.99 -1.35 0.45
N TYR A 3 -16.68 -1.38 0.40
CA TYR A 3 -15.84 -1.74 1.55
C TYR A 3 -15.32 -0.45 2.17
N THR A 4 -15.63 -0.22 3.43
CA THR A 4 -15.21 0.98 4.16
C THR A 4 -13.93 0.70 4.95
N VAL A 5 -12.89 1.51 4.72
CA VAL A 5 -11.61 1.39 5.41
C VAL A 5 -11.67 2.24 6.68
N THR A 6 -11.30 1.62 7.80
CA THR A 6 -11.14 2.32 9.09
C THR A 6 -9.65 2.32 9.45
N ASP A 7 -9.27 3.19 10.39
CA ASP A 7 -7.89 3.21 10.88
C ASP A 7 -7.47 1.83 11.40
N THR A 8 -8.38 1.14 12.08
CA THR A 8 -8.10 -0.19 12.64
C THR A 8 -7.88 -1.23 11.55
N ASN A 9 -8.77 -1.30 10.55
CA ASN A 9 -8.61 -2.32 9.51
C ASN A 9 -7.45 -2.01 8.56
N LEU A 10 -7.12 -0.75 8.34
CA LEU A 10 -5.93 -0.39 7.58
C LEU A 10 -4.66 -0.84 8.31
N ALA A 11 -4.55 -0.56 9.60
CA ALA A 11 -3.40 -0.98 10.41
C ALA A 11 -3.26 -2.51 10.44
N THR A 12 -4.37 -3.23 10.60
CA THR A 12 -4.38 -4.68 10.62
C THR A 12 -3.94 -5.27 9.28
N GLU A 13 -4.50 -4.74 8.19
CA GLU A 13 -4.18 -5.23 6.85
C GLU A 13 -2.73 -4.92 6.48
N PHE A 14 -2.24 -3.72 6.82
CA PHE A 14 -0.83 -3.37 6.60
C PHE A 14 0.09 -4.35 7.32
N LYS A 15 -0.19 -4.64 8.58
CA LYS A 15 0.63 -5.57 9.37
C LYS A 15 0.61 -6.97 8.76
N THR A 16 -0.56 -7.43 8.33
CA THR A 16 -0.72 -8.74 7.70
C THR A 16 0.09 -8.84 6.41
N MET A 17 -0.03 -7.83 5.53
CA MET A 17 0.67 -7.82 4.25
C MET A 17 2.18 -7.64 4.42
N ASN A 18 2.59 -6.83 5.39
CA ASN A 18 4.01 -6.64 5.69
C ASN A 18 4.64 -7.96 6.15
N ASN A 19 3.95 -8.70 7.00
CA ASN A 19 4.41 -10.02 7.44
C ASN A 19 4.43 -11.01 6.28
N LEU A 20 3.38 -11.03 5.48
CA LEU A 20 3.20 -12.04 4.42
C LEU A 20 4.16 -11.87 3.25
N PHE A 21 4.38 -10.64 2.80
CA PHE A 21 5.15 -10.36 1.58
C PHE A 21 6.51 -9.71 1.82
N PHE A 22 6.67 -8.97 2.91
CA PHE A 22 7.86 -8.16 3.15
C PHE A 22 8.65 -8.58 4.39
N GLY A 23 8.31 -9.70 5.00
CA GLY A 23 9.03 -10.23 6.17
C GLY A 23 9.06 -9.28 7.35
N ASN A 24 8.06 -8.40 7.46
CA ASN A 24 7.98 -7.34 8.48
C ASN A 24 9.08 -6.28 8.37
N PHE A 25 9.72 -6.13 7.22
CA PHE A 25 10.81 -5.18 7.04
C PHE A 25 10.36 -3.75 6.73
N LEU A 26 9.13 -3.57 6.24
CA LEU A 26 8.69 -2.22 5.90
C LEU A 26 8.47 -1.38 7.16
N GLU A 27 8.95 -0.15 7.11
CA GLU A 27 8.81 0.83 8.18
C GLU A 27 8.08 2.07 7.65
N LEU A 28 7.22 2.64 8.48
CA LEU A 28 6.55 3.90 8.15
C LEU A 28 6.23 4.64 9.45
N ASP A 29 5.94 5.93 9.32
CA ASP A 29 5.63 6.80 10.45
C ASP A 29 4.13 6.95 10.65
N ALA A 30 3.34 6.92 9.58
CA ALA A 30 1.89 7.09 9.67
C ALA A 30 1.14 6.33 8.60
N LEU A 31 -0.01 5.80 8.98
CA LEU A 31 -1.04 5.27 8.10
C LEU A 31 -2.24 6.20 8.18
N GLU A 32 -2.80 6.58 7.02
CA GLU A 32 -3.91 7.53 6.96
C GLU A 32 -5.07 7.01 6.12
N VAL A 33 -6.29 7.26 6.57
CA VAL A 33 -7.51 7.07 5.79
C VAL A 33 -8.04 8.45 5.47
N ASP A 34 -8.10 8.78 4.18
CA ASP A 34 -8.50 10.12 3.72
C ASP A 34 -9.64 10.03 2.71
N ASP A 35 -10.35 11.14 2.51
CA ASP A 35 -11.35 11.26 1.46
C ASP A 35 -10.67 11.78 0.21
N LEU A 36 -10.13 10.87 -0.60
CA LEU A 36 -9.40 11.23 -1.82
C LEU A 36 -10.35 11.36 -3.00
N ASP A 37 -10.14 12.39 -3.83
CA ASP A 37 -11.02 12.69 -4.96
C ASP A 37 -10.69 11.86 -6.20
N THR A 38 -9.41 11.79 -6.57
CA THR A 38 -8.98 11.20 -7.84
C THR A 38 -8.05 10.02 -7.66
N GLU A 39 -7.52 9.81 -6.46
CA GLU A 39 -6.56 8.77 -6.16
C GLU A 39 -7.18 7.75 -5.21
N TRP A 40 -6.73 6.50 -5.31
CA TRP A 40 -7.14 5.45 -4.38
C TRP A 40 -6.20 5.34 -3.18
N GLY A 41 -4.96 5.80 -3.33
CA GLY A 41 -3.97 5.78 -2.29
C GLY A 41 -2.75 6.62 -2.64
N PHE A 42 -1.87 6.77 -1.65
CA PHE A 42 -0.60 7.49 -1.83
C PHE A 42 0.45 6.94 -0.86
N CYS A 43 1.71 7.17 -1.21
CA CYS A 43 2.82 6.89 -0.31
C CYS A 43 3.86 7.98 -0.55
N VAL A 44 4.18 8.76 0.48
CA VAL A 44 5.04 9.93 0.36
C VAL A 44 6.04 10.01 1.49
N ASP A 45 7.15 10.70 1.21
CA ASP A 45 8.10 11.17 2.21
C ASP A 45 7.77 12.64 2.48
N ASP A 46 7.19 12.90 3.66
CA ASP A 46 6.76 14.24 4.07
C ASP A 46 7.62 14.70 5.25
N ASP A 47 8.59 15.58 4.98
CA ASP A 47 9.53 16.11 5.98
C ASP A 47 10.21 14.99 6.80
N ASP A 48 10.79 14.02 6.10
CA ASP A 48 11.45 12.85 6.68
C ASP A 48 10.51 11.88 7.40
N GLU A 49 9.20 12.02 7.19
CA GLU A 49 8.22 11.06 7.66
C GLU A 49 7.65 10.28 6.47
N TRP A 50 7.62 8.96 6.58
CA TRP A 50 7.02 8.09 5.58
C TRP A 50 5.56 7.87 5.91
N VAL A 51 4.68 8.32 4.99
CA VAL A 51 3.24 8.28 5.18
C VAL A 51 2.61 7.48 4.04
N LEU A 52 1.76 6.52 4.40
CA LEU A 52 0.96 5.75 3.44
C LEU A 52 -0.51 6.01 3.74
N GLY A 53 -1.26 6.38 2.71
CA GLY A 53 -2.68 6.64 2.86
C GLY A 53 -3.51 5.94 1.80
N VAL A 54 -4.76 5.68 2.13
CA VAL A 54 -5.74 5.13 1.20
C VAL A 54 -7.05 5.88 1.35
N THR A 55 -7.86 5.87 0.29
CA THR A 55 -9.20 6.44 0.35
C THR A 55 -10.09 5.62 1.27
N ARG A 56 -11.16 6.22 1.76
CA ARG A 56 -12.04 5.62 2.76
C ARG A 56 -12.89 4.47 2.21
N GLU A 57 -13.31 4.55 0.95
CA GLU A 57 -14.22 3.55 0.39
C GLU A 57 -13.70 2.95 -0.91
N PHE A 58 -13.85 1.64 -1.02
CA PHE A 58 -13.47 0.84 -2.18
C PHE A 58 -14.67 0.05 -2.66
N PRO A 59 -14.71 -0.33 -3.95
CA PRO A 59 -15.77 -1.21 -4.45
C PRO A 59 -15.81 -2.55 -3.72
N THR A 60 -14.64 -3.10 -3.36
CA THR A 60 -14.50 -4.39 -2.71
C THR A 60 -13.33 -4.36 -1.74
N LYS A 61 -13.29 -5.32 -0.81
CA LYS A 61 -12.14 -5.50 0.07
C LYS A 61 -10.88 -5.81 -0.74
N LYS A 62 -11.01 -6.59 -1.81
CA LYS A 62 -9.87 -6.95 -2.66
C LYS A 62 -9.28 -5.72 -3.34
N ALA A 63 -10.12 -4.79 -3.81
CA ALA A 63 -9.65 -3.53 -4.39
C ALA A 63 -8.85 -2.71 -3.36
N PHE A 64 -9.30 -2.69 -2.11
CA PHE A 64 -8.55 -2.07 -1.01
C PHE A 64 -7.19 -2.75 -0.82
N GLN A 65 -7.17 -4.08 -0.74
CA GLN A 65 -5.93 -4.82 -0.54
C GLN A 65 -4.94 -4.59 -1.68
N GLU A 66 -5.42 -4.56 -2.92
CA GLU A 66 -4.57 -4.32 -4.10
C GLU A 66 -4.00 -2.90 -4.10
N THR A 67 -4.80 -1.90 -3.73
CA THR A 67 -4.31 -0.53 -3.59
C THR A 67 -3.28 -0.42 -2.48
N LEU A 68 -3.55 -1.05 -1.33
CA LEU A 68 -2.61 -1.06 -0.21
C LEU A 68 -1.26 -1.66 -0.64
N LEU A 69 -1.29 -2.80 -1.33
CA LEU A 69 -0.06 -3.44 -1.82
C LEU A 69 0.69 -2.55 -2.81
N HIS A 70 -0.01 -1.85 -3.69
CA HIS A 70 0.58 -0.89 -4.61
C HIS A 70 1.38 0.18 -3.84
N GLU A 71 0.76 0.78 -2.83
CA GLU A 71 1.43 1.80 -2.02
C GLU A 71 2.54 1.22 -1.16
N MET A 72 2.40 -0.03 -0.70
CA MET A 72 3.46 -0.71 0.05
C MET A 72 4.72 -0.96 -0.78
N VAL A 73 4.59 -1.18 -2.09
CA VAL A 73 5.76 -1.25 -2.97
C VAL A 73 6.49 0.10 -3.00
N HIS A 74 5.74 1.20 -3.08
CA HIS A 74 6.36 2.53 -3.02
C HIS A 74 7.03 2.78 -1.67
N LEU A 75 6.43 2.30 -0.59
CA LEU A 75 7.06 2.35 0.73
C LEU A 75 8.36 1.54 0.75
N PHE A 76 8.35 0.37 0.14
CA PHE A 76 9.56 -0.44 -0.01
C PHE A 76 10.65 0.36 -0.73
N GLN A 77 10.30 1.04 -1.81
CA GLN A 77 11.24 1.87 -2.56
C GLN A 77 11.80 3.00 -1.69
N LEU A 78 10.94 3.68 -0.89
CA LEU A 78 11.39 4.71 0.05
C LEU A 78 12.31 4.12 1.12
N ASN A 79 11.94 2.99 1.72
CA ASN A 79 12.75 2.34 2.77
C ASN A 79 14.12 1.91 2.24
N ALA A 80 14.20 1.53 0.97
CA ALA A 80 15.42 1.06 0.32
C ALA A 80 16.23 2.19 -0.35
N ASP A 81 15.79 3.44 -0.20
CA ASP A 81 16.40 4.60 -0.83
C ASP A 81 16.50 4.46 -2.35
N MET A 82 15.42 3.95 -2.94
CA MET A 82 15.28 3.76 -4.38
C MET A 82 14.35 4.83 -4.97
N PRO A 83 14.43 5.11 -6.28
CA PRO A 83 13.43 5.97 -6.91
C PRO A 83 12.02 5.41 -6.75
N VAL A 84 11.06 6.28 -6.44
CA VAL A 84 9.65 5.90 -6.31
C VAL A 84 9.00 6.01 -7.68
N ASP A 85 8.86 4.88 -8.36
CA ASP A 85 8.34 4.84 -9.72
C ASP A 85 7.71 3.46 -10.01
N HIS A 86 7.20 3.29 -11.23
CA HIS A 86 6.64 2.03 -11.72
C HIS A 86 7.63 1.36 -12.66
N ASN A 87 8.85 1.15 -12.17
CA ASN A 87 9.93 0.53 -12.94
C ASN A 87 9.94 -1.00 -12.76
N GLU A 88 11.06 -1.62 -13.13
CA GLU A 88 11.25 -3.06 -13.08
C GLU A 88 11.00 -3.64 -11.68
N THR A 89 11.50 -2.99 -10.63
CA THR A 89 11.29 -3.42 -9.24
C THR A 89 9.81 -3.45 -8.89
N PHE A 90 9.07 -2.41 -9.30
CA PHE A 90 7.62 -2.37 -9.07
C PHE A 90 6.93 -3.56 -9.74
N PHE A 91 7.25 -3.85 -11.00
CA PHE A 91 6.63 -4.97 -11.72
C PHE A 91 7.02 -6.33 -11.17
N GLU A 92 8.23 -6.47 -10.63
CA GLU A 92 8.63 -7.71 -9.95
C GLU A 92 7.74 -7.99 -8.74
N TRP A 93 7.41 -6.96 -7.96
CA TRP A 93 6.47 -7.10 -6.85
C TRP A 93 5.07 -7.43 -7.34
N CYS A 94 4.62 -6.81 -8.44
CA CYS A 94 3.31 -7.14 -9.03
C CYS A 94 3.22 -8.62 -9.38
N ASP A 95 4.27 -9.21 -9.90
CA ASP A 95 4.31 -10.65 -10.22
C ASP A 95 4.19 -11.51 -8.97
N VAL A 96 4.84 -11.11 -7.87
CA VAL A 96 4.74 -11.81 -6.58
C VAL A 96 3.29 -11.80 -6.09
N PHE A 97 2.64 -10.63 -6.13
CA PHE A 97 1.27 -10.48 -5.65
C PHE A 97 0.28 -11.24 -6.54
N LEU A 98 0.51 -11.26 -7.84
CA LEU A 98 -0.38 -11.95 -8.78
C LEU A 98 -0.43 -13.45 -8.48
N LYS A 99 0.67 -14.05 -8.08
CA LYS A 99 0.72 -15.47 -7.70
C LYS A 99 -0.17 -15.77 -6.49
N GLU A 100 -0.42 -14.76 -5.66
CA GLU A 100 -1.30 -14.88 -4.50
C GLU A 100 -2.72 -14.36 -4.77
N GLY A 101 -3.03 -14.04 -6.02
CA GLY A 101 -4.37 -13.65 -6.44
C GLY A 101 -4.64 -12.15 -6.37
N PHE A 102 -3.61 -11.31 -6.21
CA PHE A 102 -3.77 -9.86 -6.19
C PHE A 102 -3.25 -9.23 -7.48
N ASN A 103 -4.12 -8.54 -8.18
CA ASN A 103 -3.76 -7.84 -9.41
C ASN A 103 -3.39 -6.38 -9.07
N VAL A 104 -2.09 -6.15 -8.89
CA VAL A 104 -1.55 -4.86 -8.46
C VAL A 104 -0.76 -4.27 -9.62
N ASP A 105 -1.22 -3.14 -10.19
CA ASP A 105 -0.47 -2.39 -11.22
C ASP A 105 -0.97 -0.97 -11.44
#